data_7956431192293b3749e51fc6e544b831
#
_entry.id   7956431192293b3749e51fc6e544b831
#
_cell.length_a   1.000
_cell.length_b   1.000
_cell.length_c   1.000
_cell.angle_alpha   90.00
_cell.angle_beta   90.00
_cell.angle_gamma   90.00
#
_symmetry.space_group_name_H-M   'P 1'
#
loop_
_entity.id
_entity.type
_entity.pdbx_description
1 polymer ?
#
loop_
_entity_poly.entity_id
_entity_poly.type
_entity_poly.pdbx_seq_one_letter_code
_entity_poly.pdbx_strand_id
1 'polypeptide(L)'
;MTLKKVVITGLGIVSSIGVGVDAVLKSLKEGKSGIKKSQDFVDRQMRSQVAGLVDIDLKEFIDRRALRFMGEAAAYSYIAMKEAIAMAGLTEEDISNERTGLFTGSGGGDTKAIVDAADILREKGVKKIGPYAVPKAMSSTTSANLATAFKIKGASLSVSSACSTSAHCIELACDEIALGRHDIMFAGGGESADWTISCLFDAMGALSKGYNDTPEKASRPYDANRDGFVIGAGGGILVLESEEHAKARGANIIAEVVGFGATSDGYDMV
;
A
#
# COMPACT_ATOMS: atom_id res chain seq x y z
N MET A 1 -31.81 1.98 -11.73
CA MET A 1 -30.97 2.81 -10.81
C MET A 1 -29.86 3.39 -11.67
N THR A 2 -29.77 4.71 -11.78
CA THR A 2 -28.63 5.31 -12.52
C THR A 2 -27.41 5.27 -11.65
N LEU A 3 -26.31 4.73 -12.15
CA LEU A 3 -25.04 4.70 -11.42
C LEU A 3 -24.49 6.12 -11.26
N LYS A 4 -23.95 6.41 -10.08
CA LYS A 4 -23.27 7.68 -9.82
C LYS A 4 -21.89 7.68 -10.47
N LYS A 5 -21.47 8.85 -10.95
CA LYS A 5 -20.10 9.05 -11.40
C LYS A 5 -19.14 9.10 -10.23
N VAL A 6 -17.97 8.51 -10.40
CA VAL A 6 -16.92 8.46 -9.39
C VAL A 6 -15.76 9.33 -9.83
N VAL A 7 -15.30 10.20 -8.95
CA VAL A 7 -14.19 11.13 -9.20
C VAL A 7 -13.08 10.97 -8.15
N ILE A 8 -11.88 11.33 -8.51
CA ILE A 8 -10.70 11.40 -7.63
C ILE A 8 -10.52 12.85 -7.20
N THR A 9 -10.48 13.10 -5.89
CA THR A 9 -10.30 14.43 -5.31
C THR A 9 -9.02 14.56 -4.51
N GLY A 10 -8.36 13.46 -4.18
CA GLY A 10 -7.09 13.45 -3.49
C GLY A 10 -6.32 12.17 -3.74
N LEU A 11 -5.01 12.27 -3.61
CA LEU A 11 -4.11 11.14 -3.66
C LEU A 11 -2.91 11.39 -2.74
N GLY A 12 -2.32 10.30 -2.27
CA GLY A 12 -1.11 10.34 -1.50
C GLY A 12 -0.27 9.10 -1.77
N ILE A 13 1.03 9.24 -1.64
CA ILE A 13 1.99 8.20 -2.03
C ILE A 13 3.25 8.20 -1.17
N VAL A 14 3.70 6.99 -0.85
CA VAL A 14 5.02 6.71 -0.27
C VAL A 14 5.69 5.67 -1.16
N SER A 15 6.88 5.94 -1.63
CA SER A 15 7.61 5.02 -2.51
C SER A 15 9.13 5.17 -2.37
N SER A 16 9.87 4.25 -2.99
CA SER A 16 11.35 4.31 -3.04
C SER A 16 11.91 5.52 -3.79
N ILE A 17 11.08 6.24 -4.57
CA ILE A 17 11.48 7.45 -5.31
C ILE A 17 11.02 8.75 -4.66
N GLY A 18 10.31 8.66 -3.54
CA GLY A 18 9.89 9.82 -2.76
C GLY A 18 8.72 9.56 -1.82
N VAL A 19 8.54 10.46 -0.89
CA VAL A 19 7.39 10.54 0.01
C VAL A 19 6.60 11.80 -0.36
N GLY A 20 5.34 11.59 -0.68
CA GLY A 20 4.46 12.63 -1.17
C GLY A 20 4.48 12.81 -2.69
N VAL A 21 3.36 13.33 -3.20
CA VAL A 21 3.09 13.47 -4.63
C VAL A 21 4.15 14.31 -5.34
N ASP A 22 4.55 15.43 -4.76
CA ASP A 22 5.51 16.35 -5.38
C ASP A 22 6.90 15.71 -5.52
N ALA A 23 7.38 15.00 -4.49
CA ALA A 23 8.67 14.34 -4.51
C ALA A 23 8.70 13.20 -5.54
N VAL A 24 7.63 12.40 -5.58
CA VAL A 24 7.48 11.31 -6.54
C VAL A 24 7.38 11.86 -7.96
N LEU A 25 6.55 12.88 -8.20
CA LEU A 25 6.41 13.52 -9.51
C LEU A 25 7.74 14.10 -10.01
N LYS A 26 8.52 14.73 -9.12
CA LYS A 26 9.86 15.23 -9.45
C LYS A 26 10.77 14.08 -9.89
N SER A 27 10.83 13.00 -9.10
CA SER A 27 11.67 11.84 -9.42
C SER A 27 11.27 11.17 -10.75
N LEU A 28 9.96 11.10 -11.04
CA LEU A 28 9.45 10.58 -12.31
C LEU A 28 9.88 11.45 -13.49
N LYS A 29 9.79 12.79 -13.37
CA LYS A 29 10.23 13.74 -14.41
C LYS A 29 11.74 13.68 -14.67
N GLU A 30 12.52 13.42 -13.62
CA GLU A 30 13.98 13.30 -13.70
C GLU A 30 14.45 11.90 -14.13
N GLY A 31 13.54 10.92 -14.25
CA GLY A 31 13.87 9.53 -14.54
C GLY A 31 14.72 8.87 -13.46
N LYS A 32 14.54 9.28 -12.19
CA LYS A 32 15.34 8.82 -11.06
C LYS A 32 14.90 7.43 -10.61
N SER A 33 15.84 6.49 -10.57
CA SER A 33 15.60 5.17 -9.98
C SER A 33 15.65 5.22 -8.45
N GLY A 34 14.71 4.54 -7.80
CA GLY A 34 14.71 4.31 -6.36
C GLY A 34 15.27 2.95 -5.95
N ILE A 35 15.74 2.16 -6.92
CA ILE A 35 16.31 0.84 -6.64
C ILE A 35 17.73 0.99 -6.12
N LYS A 36 18.01 0.32 -4.99
CA LYS A 36 19.31 0.35 -4.32
C LYS A 36 19.73 -1.06 -3.90
N LYS A 37 21.01 -1.25 -3.65
CA LYS A 37 21.53 -2.46 -3.02
C LYS A 37 21.03 -2.52 -1.57
N SER A 38 20.47 -3.65 -1.17
CA SER A 38 20.01 -3.91 0.19
C SER A 38 21.07 -4.66 0.96
N GLN A 39 21.67 -4.04 1.98
CA GLN A 39 22.65 -4.71 2.83
C GLN A 39 22.05 -5.88 3.59
N ASP A 40 20.77 -5.76 4.03
CA ASP A 40 20.05 -6.85 4.70
C ASP A 40 19.91 -8.11 3.80
N PHE A 41 19.70 -7.92 2.49
CA PHE A 41 19.65 -9.03 1.54
C PHE A 41 21.05 -9.65 1.30
N VAL A 42 22.09 -8.82 1.26
CA VAL A 42 23.49 -9.27 1.16
C VAL A 42 23.85 -10.13 2.37
N ASP A 43 23.59 -9.66 3.57
CA ASP A 43 23.93 -10.34 4.83
C ASP A 43 23.21 -11.69 4.98
N ARG A 44 22.02 -11.82 4.35
CA ARG A 44 21.23 -13.06 4.29
C ARG A 44 21.56 -13.94 3.09
N GLN A 45 22.58 -13.59 2.31
CA GLN A 45 23.03 -14.35 1.15
C GLN A 45 21.92 -14.58 0.10
N MET A 46 21.01 -13.64 -0.07
CA MET A 46 19.99 -13.70 -1.10
C MET A 46 20.63 -13.56 -2.48
N ARG A 47 20.04 -14.22 -3.48
CA ARG A 47 20.52 -14.12 -4.88
C ARG A 47 20.27 -12.73 -5.46
N SER A 48 19.09 -12.19 -5.21
CA SER A 48 18.77 -10.79 -5.49
C SER A 48 19.16 -9.92 -4.31
N GLN A 49 19.98 -8.91 -4.55
CA GLN A 49 20.49 -8.01 -3.51
C GLN A 49 20.01 -6.57 -3.70
N VAL A 50 19.01 -6.36 -4.56
CA VAL A 50 18.47 -5.05 -4.91
C VAL A 50 16.99 -4.95 -4.55
N ALA A 51 16.57 -3.77 -4.11
CA ALA A 51 15.18 -3.49 -3.76
C ALA A 51 14.85 -2.00 -3.87
N GLY A 52 13.58 -1.69 -4.09
CA GLY A 52 13.01 -0.35 -3.96
C GLY A 52 12.53 -0.09 -2.53
N LEU A 53 13.45 0.14 -1.60
CA LEU A 53 13.13 0.39 -0.20
C LEU A 53 12.75 1.85 0.05
N VAL A 54 11.85 2.07 1.00
CA VAL A 54 11.48 3.40 1.49
C VAL A 54 12.39 3.73 2.67
N ASP A 55 13.20 4.77 2.50
CA ASP A 55 14.21 5.20 3.47
C ASP A 55 13.68 6.39 4.29
N ILE A 56 12.86 6.11 5.31
CA ILE A 56 12.26 7.10 6.22
C ILE A 56 12.20 6.59 7.66
N ASP A 57 12.29 7.49 8.64
CA ASP A 57 11.90 7.14 10.01
C ASP A 57 10.37 7.34 10.17
N LEU A 58 9.66 6.23 10.27
CA LEU A 58 8.20 6.22 10.43
C LEU A 58 7.72 7.03 11.65
N LYS A 59 8.57 7.22 12.67
CA LYS A 59 8.24 7.97 13.89
C LYS A 59 8.11 9.48 13.63
N GLU A 60 8.67 9.99 12.55
CA GLU A 60 8.51 11.39 12.15
C GLU A 60 7.12 11.65 11.57
N PHE A 61 6.45 10.62 11.06
CA PHE A 61 5.18 10.71 10.37
C PHE A 61 3.98 10.20 11.19
N ILE A 62 4.22 9.23 12.09
CA ILE A 62 3.18 8.48 12.78
C ILE A 62 3.40 8.53 14.29
N ASP A 63 2.33 8.86 15.03
CA ASP A 63 2.36 8.80 16.49
C ASP A 63 2.82 7.43 17.01
N ARG A 64 3.65 7.42 18.04
CA ARG A 64 4.24 6.21 18.60
C ARG A 64 3.19 5.18 19.05
N ARG A 65 2.01 5.62 19.51
CA ARG A 65 0.95 4.69 19.97
C ARG A 65 0.32 3.98 18.78
N ALA A 66 0.02 4.71 17.71
CA ALA A 66 -0.51 4.15 16.47
C ALA A 66 0.51 3.21 15.80
N LEU A 67 1.77 3.62 15.69
CA LEU A 67 2.83 2.85 15.04
C LEU A 67 3.07 1.46 15.68
N ARG A 68 2.75 1.27 16.97
CA ARG A 68 2.87 -0.04 17.62
C ARG A 68 2.01 -1.13 16.99
N PHE A 69 0.90 -0.75 16.35
CA PHE A 69 -0.04 -1.68 15.73
C PHE A 69 0.23 -1.89 14.23
N MET A 70 1.11 -1.09 13.65
CA MET A 70 1.36 -1.06 12.20
C MET A 70 2.63 -1.83 11.85
N GLY A 71 2.54 -2.65 10.80
CA GLY A 71 3.69 -3.04 9.99
C GLY A 71 3.94 -2.00 8.90
N GLU A 72 4.97 -2.19 8.10
CA GLU A 72 5.38 -1.21 7.08
C GLU A 72 4.26 -0.92 6.07
N ALA A 73 3.57 -1.94 5.56
CA ALA A 73 2.48 -1.77 4.61
C ALA A 73 1.37 -0.84 5.13
N ALA A 74 0.96 -1.04 6.41
CA ALA A 74 -0.02 -0.19 7.06
C ALA A 74 0.52 1.21 7.34
N ALA A 75 1.79 1.34 7.72
CA ALA A 75 2.44 2.60 8.00
C ALA A 75 2.59 3.48 6.74
N TYR A 76 3.01 2.90 5.62
CA TYR A 76 3.09 3.63 4.34
C TYR A 76 1.71 4.05 3.86
N SER A 77 0.71 3.17 3.97
CA SER A 77 -0.68 3.50 3.65
C SER A 77 -1.23 4.62 4.55
N TYR A 78 -0.87 4.65 5.83
CA TYR A 78 -1.25 5.73 6.75
C TYR A 78 -0.69 7.09 6.32
N ILE A 79 0.60 7.14 5.96
CA ILE A 79 1.26 8.36 5.50
C ILE A 79 0.60 8.84 4.20
N ALA A 80 0.39 7.94 3.25
CA ALA A 80 -0.29 8.24 2.00
C ALA A 80 -1.73 8.74 2.22
N MET A 81 -2.48 8.14 3.15
CA MET A 81 -3.84 8.58 3.46
C MET A 81 -3.88 9.99 4.07
N LYS A 82 -2.93 10.35 4.93
CA LYS A 82 -2.83 11.73 5.45
C LYS A 82 -2.65 12.75 4.34
N GLU A 83 -1.77 12.46 3.38
CA GLU A 83 -1.55 13.34 2.23
C GLU A 83 -2.81 13.43 1.35
N ALA A 84 -3.45 12.28 1.05
CA ALA A 84 -4.67 12.24 0.25
C ALA A 84 -5.81 13.05 0.87
N ILE A 85 -6.00 12.94 2.19
CA ILE A 85 -6.97 13.73 2.96
C ILE A 85 -6.68 15.23 2.84
N ALA A 86 -5.42 15.63 3.04
CA ALA A 86 -5.02 17.03 2.96
C ALA A 86 -5.20 17.59 1.54
N MET A 87 -4.85 16.83 0.51
CA MET A 87 -5.04 17.22 -0.89
C MET A 87 -6.52 17.37 -1.24
N ALA A 88 -7.37 16.46 -0.77
CA ALA A 88 -8.82 16.52 -1.00
C ALA A 88 -9.52 17.62 -0.19
N GLY A 89 -8.85 18.19 0.83
CA GLY A 89 -9.43 19.20 1.72
C GLY A 89 -10.58 18.67 2.57
N LEU A 90 -10.51 17.37 2.98
CA LEU A 90 -11.54 16.74 3.80
C LEU A 90 -11.41 17.13 5.27
N THR A 91 -12.55 17.39 5.91
CA THR A 91 -12.65 17.68 7.35
C THR A 91 -12.80 16.37 8.17
N GLU A 92 -12.69 16.46 9.51
CA GLU A 92 -12.99 15.30 10.38
C GLU A 92 -14.43 14.80 10.21
N GLU A 93 -15.38 15.69 9.95
CA GLU A 93 -16.78 15.34 9.74
C GLU A 93 -16.99 14.58 8.42
N ASP A 94 -16.29 14.99 7.37
CA ASP A 94 -16.29 14.27 6.08
C ASP A 94 -15.69 12.86 6.21
N ILE A 95 -14.71 12.68 7.08
CA ILE A 95 -14.00 11.41 7.25
C ILE A 95 -14.74 10.48 8.20
N SER A 96 -15.20 10.99 9.36
CA SER A 96 -15.75 10.18 10.45
C SER A 96 -17.28 10.14 10.46
N ASN A 97 -17.87 9.61 9.40
CA ASN A 97 -19.31 9.37 9.28
C ASN A 97 -19.59 8.05 8.55
N GLU A 98 -20.85 7.59 8.56
CA GLU A 98 -21.27 6.30 8.00
C GLU A 98 -21.26 6.27 6.47
N ARG A 99 -21.18 7.44 5.82
CA ARG A 99 -21.12 7.58 4.36
C ARG A 99 -19.69 7.59 3.82
N THR A 100 -18.69 7.51 4.71
CA THR A 100 -17.26 7.45 4.35
C THR A 100 -16.67 6.10 4.71
N GLY A 101 -16.20 5.36 3.71
CA GLY A 101 -15.64 4.02 3.85
C GLY A 101 -14.16 3.93 3.46
N LEU A 102 -13.60 2.74 3.63
CA LEU A 102 -12.17 2.47 3.41
C LEU A 102 -11.97 1.04 2.88
N PHE A 103 -11.46 0.90 1.66
CA PHE A 103 -11.00 -0.39 1.14
C PHE A 103 -9.51 -0.32 0.83
N THR A 104 -8.70 -0.96 1.65
CA THR A 104 -7.24 -0.97 1.50
C THR A 104 -6.69 -2.34 1.85
N GLY A 105 -5.68 -2.76 1.11
CA GLY A 105 -5.11 -4.09 1.29
C GLY A 105 -3.59 -4.13 1.12
N SER A 106 -3.07 -5.34 1.26
CA SER A 106 -1.68 -5.70 1.01
C SER A 106 -1.66 -7.11 0.41
N GLY A 107 -0.78 -7.37 -0.53
CA GLY A 107 -0.61 -8.71 -1.10
C GLY A 107 0.03 -9.68 -0.13
N GLY A 108 0.99 -9.22 0.68
CA GLY A 108 1.76 -10.03 1.62
C GLY A 108 1.45 -9.80 3.10
N GLY A 109 0.78 -8.70 3.44
CA GLY A 109 0.62 -8.28 4.83
C GLY A 109 1.94 -7.94 5.51
N ASP A 110 2.10 -8.29 6.79
CA ASP A 110 3.36 -8.13 7.52
C ASP A 110 3.93 -9.50 7.90
N THR A 111 4.63 -10.13 6.96
CA THR A 111 5.31 -11.43 7.17
C THR A 111 6.38 -11.33 8.26
N LYS A 112 7.04 -10.17 8.38
CA LYS A 112 8.03 -9.93 9.42
C LYS A 112 7.45 -10.05 10.82
N ALA A 113 6.24 -9.53 11.06
CA ALA A 113 5.58 -9.66 12.36
C ALA A 113 5.28 -11.13 12.72
N ILE A 114 4.98 -11.98 11.74
CA ILE A 114 4.77 -13.42 11.94
C ILE A 114 6.09 -14.11 12.30
N VAL A 115 7.16 -13.83 11.54
CA VAL A 115 8.49 -14.42 11.77
C VAL A 115 9.03 -13.98 13.14
N ASP A 116 9.02 -12.68 13.45
CA ASP A 116 9.47 -12.15 14.74
C ASP A 116 8.69 -12.79 15.90
N ALA A 117 7.36 -12.95 15.78
CA ALA A 117 6.55 -13.58 16.80
C ALA A 117 6.90 -15.07 16.98
N ALA A 118 7.15 -15.78 15.89
CA ALA A 118 7.56 -17.19 15.93
C ALA A 118 8.93 -17.37 16.61
N ASP A 119 9.89 -16.49 16.32
CA ASP A 119 11.22 -16.54 16.93
C ASP A 119 11.17 -16.18 18.42
N ILE A 120 10.41 -15.15 18.79
CA ILE A 120 10.17 -14.83 20.20
C ILE A 120 9.50 -16.00 20.94
N LEU A 121 8.54 -16.68 20.32
CA LEU A 121 7.89 -17.86 20.91
C LEU A 121 8.90 -18.98 21.20
N ARG A 122 9.76 -19.28 20.24
CA ARG A 122 10.79 -20.35 20.37
C ARG A 122 11.83 -20.02 21.43
N GLU A 123 12.28 -18.77 21.48
CA GLU A 123 13.38 -18.36 22.37
C GLU A 123 12.90 -17.99 23.79
N LYS A 124 11.75 -17.31 23.93
CA LYS A 124 11.35 -16.60 25.13
C LYS A 124 9.94 -16.93 25.62
N GLY A 125 9.19 -17.72 24.84
CA GLY A 125 7.82 -18.12 25.14
C GLY A 125 6.77 -17.04 24.88
N VAL A 126 5.50 -17.47 24.83
CA VAL A 126 4.34 -16.68 24.38
C VAL A 126 4.17 -15.34 25.09
N LYS A 127 4.47 -15.27 26.38
CA LYS A 127 4.32 -14.03 27.18
C LYS A 127 5.21 -12.87 26.68
N LYS A 128 6.21 -13.13 25.88
CA LYS A 128 7.14 -12.13 25.35
C LYS A 128 6.77 -11.60 23.95
N ILE A 129 5.84 -12.23 23.25
CA ILE A 129 5.36 -11.76 21.93
C ILE A 129 4.69 -10.37 22.07
N GLY A 130 3.95 -10.16 23.14
CA GLY A 130 3.23 -8.91 23.39
C GLY A 130 1.89 -8.81 22.64
N PRO A 131 1.11 -7.74 22.85
CA PRO A 131 -0.26 -7.65 22.35
C PRO A 131 -0.40 -7.10 20.93
N TYR A 132 0.69 -6.70 20.27
CA TYR A 132 0.65 -5.96 19.01
C TYR A 132 0.88 -6.83 17.77
N ALA A 133 1.25 -8.10 17.95
CA ALA A 133 1.58 -8.99 16.83
C ALA A 133 0.37 -9.28 15.92
N VAL A 134 -0.80 -9.53 16.50
CA VAL A 134 -2.01 -9.83 15.73
C VAL A 134 -2.42 -8.69 14.81
N PRO A 135 -2.60 -7.43 15.27
CA PRO A 135 -2.93 -6.30 14.40
C PRO A 135 -1.93 -6.06 13.27
N LYS A 136 -0.65 -6.39 13.47
CA LYS A 136 0.38 -6.29 12.43
C LYS A 136 0.27 -7.41 11.40
N ALA A 137 0.10 -8.66 11.88
CA ALA A 137 0.19 -9.87 11.06
C ALA A 137 -1.10 -10.23 10.31
N MET A 138 -2.25 -9.73 10.74
CA MET A 138 -3.54 -10.08 10.12
C MET A 138 -3.63 -9.56 8.69
N SER A 139 -4.32 -10.29 7.80
CA SER A 139 -4.52 -9.91 6.40
C SER A 139 -5.21 -8.56 6.21
N SER A 140 -6.02 -8.13 7.20
CA SER A 140 -6.70 -6.83 7.23
C SER A 140 -5.91 -5.74 7.95
N THR A 141 -4.61 -5.89 8.13
CA THR A 141 -3.77 -4.93 8.88
C THR A 141 -3.89 -3.50 8.36
N THR A 142 -3.92 -3.30 7.05
CA THR A 142 -4.04 -1.96 6.43
C THR A 142 -5.37 -1.32 6.78
N SER A 143 -6.50 -1.94 6.44
CA SER A 143 -7.83 -1.35 6.70
C SER A 143 -8.10 -1.16 8.19
N ALA A 144 -7.74 -2.12 9.04
CA ALA A 144 -7.99 -2.04 10.48
C ALA A 144 -7.22 -0.89 11.15
N ASN A 145 -5.93 -0.71 10.79
CA ASN A 145 -5.13 0.37 11.33
C ASN A 145 -5.62 1.74 10.86
N LEU A 146 -5.90 1.89 9.55
CA LEU A 146 -6.36 3.15 8.98
C LEU A 146 -7.77 3.51 9.48
N ALA A 147 -8.70 2.56 9.49
CA ALA A 147 -10.06 2.80 9.98
C ALA A 147 -10.05 3.31 11.43
N THR A 148 -9.23 2.70 12.29
CA THR A 148 -9.10 3.13 13.69
C THR A 148 -8.44 4.51 13.79
N ALA A 149 -7.35 4.74 13.07
CA ALA A 149 -6.58 5.98 13.16
C ALA A 149 -7.37 7.20 12.65
N PHE A 150 -8.13 7.03 11.59
CA PHE A 150 -8.93 8.09 10.97
C PHE A 150 -10.41 8.06 11.36
N LYS A 151 -10.79 7.18 12.28
CA LYS A 151 -12.17 7.04 12.81
C LYS A 151 -13.22 6.81 11.70
N ILE A 152 -12.89 6.02 10.69
CA ILE A 152 -13.81 5.67 9.60
C ILE A 152 -15.00 4.86 10.18
N LYS A 153 -16.21 5.25 9.83
CA LYS A 153 -17.45 4.62 10.34
C LYS A 153 -18.26 3.88 9.28
N GLY A 154 -18.00 4.14 8.00
CA GLY A 154 -18.59 3.37 6.91
C GLY A 154 -17.92 2.01 6.73
N ALA A 155 -18.20 1.33 5.63
CA ALA A 155 -17.64 0.02 5.34
C ALA A 155 -16.10 0.08 5.31
N SER A 156 -15.47 -0.80 6.07
CA SER A 156 -14.01 -0.92 6.12
C SER A 156 -13.60 -2.37 5.99
N LEU A 157 -12.82 -2.68 4.96
CA LEU A 157 -12.31 -4.03 4.73
C LEU A 157 -11.01 -4.03 3.93
N SER A 158 -10.30 -5.15 3.97
CA SER A 158 -9.18 -5.45 3.09
C SER A 158 -9.57 -6.54 2.11
N VAL A 159 -9.29 -6.30 0.84
CA VAL A 159 -9.27 -7.32 -0.20
C VAL A 159 -7.83 -7.79 -0.35
N SER A 160 -7.60 -9.01 -0.76
CA SER A 160 -6.27 -9.50 -1.11
C SER A 160 -6.34 -10.28 -2.42
N SER A 161 -5.57 -9.83 -3.39
CA SER A 161 -5.38 -10.43 -4.70
C SER A 161 -3.93 -10.24 -5.17
N ALA A 162 -3.00 -10.54 -4.27
CA ALA A 162 -1.56 -10.40 -4.49
C ALA A 162 -1.20 -8.99 -5.01
N CYS A 163 -0.42 -8.88 -6.09
CA CYS A 163 0.03 -7.60 -6.65
C CYS A 163 -1.11 -6.72 -7.19
N SER A 164 -2.30 -7.28 -7.44
CA SER A 164 -3.49 -6.55 -7.93
C SER A 164 -4.37 -5.98 -6.82
N THR A 165 -4.02 -6.23 -5.55
CA THR A 165 -4.83 -5.90 -4.37
C THR A 165 -5.33 -4.46 -4.36
N SER A 166 -4.44 -3.48 -4.52
CA SER A 166 -4.83 -2.06 -4.47
C SER A 166 -5.72 -1.65 -5.63
N ALA A 167 -5.53 -2.21 -6.82
CA ALA A 167 -6.39 -1.98 -7.97
C ALA A 167 -7.82 -2.51 -7.71
N HIS A 168 -7.96 -3.70 -7.16
CA HIS A 168 -9.26 -4.26 -6.78
C HIS A 168 -9.91 -3.51 -5.61
N CYS A 169 -9.14 -2.98 -4.66
CA CYS A 169 -9.68 -2.09 -3.64
C CYS A 169 -10.29 -0.81 -4.25
N ILE A 170 -9.63 -0.24 -5.28
CA ILE A 170 -10.15 0.94 -6.00
C ILE A 170 -11.43 0.57 -6.76
N GLU A 171 -11.44 -0.56 -7.47
CA GLU A 171 -12.60 -1.06 -8.19
C GLU A 171 -13.84 -1.19 -7.27
N LEU A 172 -13.68 -1.95 -6.18
CA LEU A 172 -14.78 -2.17 -5.23
C LEU A 172 -15.25 -0.89 -4.55
N ALA A 173 -14.33 0.04 -4.26
CA ALA A 173 -14.68 1.34 -3.71
C ALA A 173 -15.47 2.19 -4.71
N CYS A 174 -15.15 2.11 -6.01
CA CYS A 174 -15.95 2.74 -7.06
C CYS A 174 -17.37 2.16 -7.11
N ASP A 175 -17.51 0.85 -6.96
CA ASP A 175 -18.85 0.20 -6.91
C ASP A 175 -19.68 0.68 -5.73
N GLU A 176 -19.08 0.83 -4.54
CA GLU A 176 -19.77 1.35 -3.37
C GLU A 176 -20.32 2.76 -3.60
N ILE A 177 -19.53 3.62 -4.26
CA ILE A 177 -19.97 4.99 -4.62
C ILE A 177 -21.00 4.95 -5.76
N ALA A 178 -20.72 4.21 -6.82
CA ALA A 178 -21.60 4.15 -7.99
C ALA A 178 -23.00 3.64 -7.62
N LEU A 179 -23.09 2.69 -6.69
CA LEU A 179 -24.34 2.16 -6.15
C LEU A 179 -24.99 3.07 -5.10
N GLY A 180 -24.38 4.20 -4.75
CA GLY A 180 -24.91 5.17 -3.79
C GLY A 180 -24.84 4.72 -2.33
N ARG A 181 -24.03 3.71 -2.00
CA ARG A 181 -23.86 3.22 -0.63
C ARG A 181 -22.98 4.15 0.21
N HIS A 182 -21.95 4.74 -0.43
CA HIS A 182 -21.04 5.71 0.17
C HIS A 182 -20.93 6.95 -0.70
N ASP A 183 -20.55 8.08 -0.11
CA ASP A 183 -20.25 9.32 -0.81
C ASP A 183 -18.75 9.53 -0.97
N ILE A 184 -17.95 9.04 0.01
CA ILE A 184 -16.50 9.06 0.02
C ILE A 184 -15.96 7.66 0.29
N MET A 185 -14.95 7.24 -0.47
CA MET A 185 -14.20 6.02 -0.22
C MET A 185 -12.70 6.30 -0.31
N PHE A 186 -11.97 5.87 0.72
CA PHE A 186 -10.51 5.76 0.62
C PHE A 186 -10.16 4.39 0.03
N ALA A 187 -9.32 4.36 -0.99
CA ALA A 187 -8.98 3.12 -1.67
C ALA A 187 -7.50 3.07 -2.06
N GLY A 188 -6.92 1.88 -1.95
CA GLY A 188 -5.54 1.65 -2.31
C GLY A 188 -4.89 0.53 -1.50
N GLY A 189 -3.62 0.69 -1.15
CA GLY A 189 -2.89 -0.30 -0.37
C GLY A 189 -1.43 0.05 -0.17
N GLY A 190 -0.73 -0.87 0.49
CA GLY A 190 0.70 -0.76 0.72
C GLY A 190 1.36 -2.13 0.84
N GLU A 191 2.67 -2.15 0.61
CA GLU A 191 3.51 -3.35 0.72
C GLU A 191 4.80 -3.03 1.47
N SER A 192 5.30 -4.03 2.20
CA SER A 192 6.69 -4.06 2.67
C SER A 192 7.57 -4.81 1.66
N ALA A 193 8.88 -4.57 1.73
CA ALA A 193 9.87 -5.28 0.93
C ALA A 193 10.99 -5.83 1.82
N ASP A 194 10.66 -6.17 3.05
CA ASP A 194 11.62 -6.79 3.97
C ASP A 194 12.03 -8.20 3.51
N TRP A 195 13.08 -8.73 4.11
CA TRP A 195 13.64 -10.02 3.71
C TRP A 195 12.69 -11.20 3.90
N THR A 196 11.71 -11.12 4.82
CA THR A 196 10.82 -12.25 5.15
C THR A 196 9.86 -12.58 4.01
N ILE A 197 9.41 -11.58 3.27
CA ILE A 197 8.61 -11.75 2.05
C ILE A 197 9.52 -11.91 0.83
N SER A 198 10.61 -11.15 0.77
CA SER A 198 11.51 -11.13 -0.38
C SER A 198 12.22 -12.47 -0.60
N CYS A 199 12.60 -13.17 0.48
CA CYS A 199 13.25 -14.49 0.37
C CYS A 199 12.37 -15.55 -0.29
N LEU A 200 11.04 -15.44 -0.19
CA LEU A 200 10.11 -16.38 -0.82
C LEU A 200 10.17 -16.23 -2.35
N PHE A 201 10.16 -15.01 -2.85
CA PHE A 201 10.31 -14.71 -4.28
C PHE A 201 11.72 -15.00 -4.80
N ASP A 202 12.75 -14.78 -3.97
CA ASP A 202 14.13 -15.14 -4.34
C ASP A 202 14.28 -16.66 -4.45
N ALA A 203 13.68 -17.41 -3.52
CA ALA A 203 13.70 -18.87 -3.53
C ALA A 203 13.04 -19.48 -4.79
N MET A 204 11.93 -18.88 -5.27
CA MET A 204 11.27 -19.32 -6.50
C MET A 204 11.97 -18.82 -7.79
N GLY A 205 12.99 -17.97 -7.67
CA GLY A 205 13.75 -17.47 -8.83
C GLY A 205 13.07 -16.33 -9.58
N ALA A 206 12.11 -15.64 -8.97
CA ALA A 206 11.34 -14.58 -9.60
C ALA A 206 12.02 -13.21 -9.56
N LEU A 207 13.01 -13.01 -8.67
CA LEU A 207 13.68 -11.72 -8.51
C LEU A 207 14.87 -11.57 -9.46
N SER A 208 15.11 -10.33 -9.92
CA SER A 208 16.29 -9.94 -10.69
C SER A 208 17.55 -10.12 -9.84
N LYS A 209 18.54 -10.84 -10.40
CA LYS A 209 19.84 -11.14 -9.74
C LYS A 209 21.05 -10.74 -10.56
N GLY A 210 20.88 -10.48 -11.83
CA GLY A 210 21.95 -10.10 -12.75
C GLY A 210 22.41 -8.64 -12.63
N TYR A 211 21.69 -7.83 -11.86
CA TYR A 211 21.92 -6.39 -11.74
C TYR A 211 22.29 -5.94 -10.31
N ASN A 212 22.82 -6.84 -9.48
CA ASN A 212 23.20 -6.51 -8.09
C ASN A 212 24.24 -5.39 -7.98
N ASP A 213 25.10 -5.22 -8.98
CA ASP A 213 26.12 -4.17 -9.05
C ASP A 213 25.68 -2.92 -9.81
N THR A 214 24.52 -2.97 -10.46
CA THR A 214 23.92 -1.84 -11.18
C THR A 214 22.42 -1.75 -10.83
N PRO A 215 22.09 -1.51 -9.54
CA PRO A 215 20.72 -1.62 -9.06
C PRO A 215 19.72 -0.72 -9.80
N GLU A 216 20.15 0.46 -10.23
CA GLU A 216 19.32 1.42 -10.97
C GLU A 216 18.85 0.88 -12.36
N LYS A 217 19.47 -0.22 -12.84
CA LYS A 217 19.12 -0.88 -14.09
C LYS A 217 18.34 -2.17 -13.91
N ALA A 218 18.10 -2.60 -12.69
CA ALA A 218 17.52 -3.92 -12.41
C ALA A 218 16.04 -4.01 -12.81
N SER A 219 15.24 -2.99 -12.49
CA SER A 219 13.83 -2.95 -12.92
C SER A 219 13.75 -2.48 -14.37
N ARG A 220 13.38 -3.40 -15.24
CA ARG A 220 13.38 -3.17 -16.70
C ARG A 220 12.24 -3.92 -17.39
N PRO A 221 10.98 -3.56 -17.11
CA PRO A 221 9.82 -4.21 -17.73
C PRO A 221 9.89 -4.06 -19.27
N TYR A 222 9.41 -5.09 -19.97
CA TYR A 222 9.41 -5.21 -21.44
C TYR A 222 10.80 -5.28 -22.11
N ASP A 223 11.90 -5.14 -21.38
CA ASP A 223 13.25 -5.26 -21.93
C ASP A 223 13.58 -6.74 -22.23
N ALA A 224 14.29 -6.98 -23.34
CA ALA A 224 14.69 -8.33 -23.73
C ALA A 224 15.67 -8.98 -22.73
N ASN A 225 16.46 -8.18 -22.02
CA ASN A 225 17.44 -8.64 -21.03
C ASN A 225 16.91 -8.64 -19.58
N ARG A 226 15.61 -8.51 -19.38
CA ARG A 226 15.03 -8.63 -18.03
C ARG A 226 15.24 -10.04 -17.50
N ASP A 227 15.54 -10.14 -16.21
CA ASP A 227 15.86 -11.40 -15.53
C ASP A 227 15.04 -11.66 -14.25
N GLY A 228 13.97 -10.91 -14.07
CA GLY A 228 13.08 -10.99 -12.93
C GLY A 228 12.55 -9.61 -12.55
N PHE A 229 11.68 -9.57 -11.54
CA PHE A 229 11.21 -8.30 -11.00
C PHE A 229 12.10 -7.82 -9.83
N VAL A 230 11.97 -6.55 -9.45
CA VAL A 230 12.62 -5.98 -8.27
C VAL A 230 11.55 -5.68 -7.24
N ILE A 231 11.70 -6.26 -6.05
CA ILE A 231 10.74 -6.02 -4.96
C ILE A 231 10.80 -4.58 -4.49
N GLY A 232 9.63 -3.98 -4.21
CA GLY A 232 9.52 -2.59 -3.78
C GLY A 232 8.55 -2.43 -2.63
N ALA A 233 8.87 -1.51 -1.72
CA ALA A 233 8.00 -1.08 -0.64
C ALA A 233 7.31 0.24 -0.96
N GLY A 234 6.19 0.46 -0.30
CA GLY A 234 5.47 1.73 -0.40
C GLY A 234 3.98 1.60 -0.10
N GLY A 235 3.26 2.68 -0.33
CA GLY A 235 1.81 2.74 -0.20
C GLY A 235 1.22 3.87 -1.03
N GLY A 236 0.01 3.66 -1.52
CA GLY A 236 -0.74 4.66 -2.26
C GLY A 236 -2.21 4.63 -1.90
N ILE A 237 -2.81 5.79 -1.68
CA ILE A 237 -4.22 5.94 -1.34
C ILE A 237 -4.85 7.01 -2.22
N LEU A 238 -6.04 6.71 -2.75
CA LEU A 238 -6.92 7.65 -3.44
C LEU A 238 -8.08 8.04 -2.53
N VAL A 239 -8.52 9.27 -2.66
CA VAL A 239 -9.84 9.73 -2.21
C VAL A 239 -10.76 9.66 -3.42
N LEU A 240 -11.75 8.79 -3.35
CA LEU A 240 -12.81 8.63 -4.34
C LEU A 240 -14.09 9.26 -3.78
N GLU A 241 -14.80 10.01 -4.62
CA GLU A 241 -16.07 10.64 -4.23
C GLU A 241 -17.11 10.48 -5.33
N SER A 242 -18.38 10.50 -4.95
CA SER A 242 -19.41 10.74 -5.96
C SER A 242 -19.26 12.17 -6.52
N GLU A 243 -19.40 12.33 -7.83
CA GLU A 243 -19.26 13.63 -8.48
C GLU A 243 -20.20 14.68 -7.85
N GLU A 244 -21.40 14.26 -7.46
CA GLU A 244 -22.40 15.11 -6.80
C GLU A 244 -21.86 15.65 -5.47
N HIS A 245 -21.31 14.77 -4.62
CA HIS A 245 -20.75 15.14 -3.32
C HIS A 245 -19.54 16.07 -3.50
N ALA A 246 -18.60 15.71 -4.38
CA ALA A 246 -17.41 16.50 -4.66
C ALA A 246 -17.76 17.92 -5.11
N LYS A 247 -18.74 18.07 -6.03
CA LYS A 247 -19.22 19.37 -6.50
C LYS A 247 -19.93 20.17 -5.41
N ALA A 248 -20.75 19.51 -4.59
CA ALA A 248 -21.51 20.18 -3.53
C ALA A 248 -20.59 20.83 -2.48
N ARG A 249 -19.45 20.21 -2.15
CA ARG A 249 -18.47 20.77 -1.24
C ARG A 249 -17.39 21.64 -1.91
N GLY A 250 -17.44 21.82 -3.24
CA GLY A 250 -16.46 22.61 -3.99
C GLY A 250 -15.09 21.97 -4.10
N ALA A 251 -15.02 20.63 -4.11
CA ALA A 251 -13.76 19.89 -4.21
C ALA A 251 -13.04 20.14 -5.54
N ASN A 252 -11.74 20.11 -5.51
CA ASN A 252 -10.94 20.03 -6.73
C ASN A 252 -10.96 18.60 -7.28
N ILE A 253 -11.66 18.39 -8.40
CA ILE A 253 -11.71 17.10 -9.08
C ILE A 253 -10.47 16.96 -9.95
N ILE A 254 -9.65 15.92 -9.66
CA ILE A 254 -8.42 15.62 -10.37
C ILE A 254 -8.69 14.82 -11.64
N ALA A 255 -9.55 13.79 -11.51
CA ALA A 255 -9.91 12.88 -12.60
C ALA A 255 -11.26 12.22 -12.36
N GLU A 256 -11.87 11.64 -13.40
CA GLU A 256 -13.02 10.74 -13.33
C GLU A 256 -12.55 9.30 -13.52
N VAL A 257 -13.09 8.37 -12.73
CA VAL A 257 -12.87 6.92 -12.96
C VAL A 257 -13.93 6.47 -13.96
N VAL A 258 -13.50 6.16 -15.17
CA VAL A 258 -14.41 5.87 -16.29
C VAL A 258 -14.63 4.37 -16.52
N GLY A 259 -13.84 3.51 -15.87
CA GLY A 259 -14.01 2.06 -15.97
C GLY A 259 -12.83 1.30 -15.40
N PHE A 260 -13.04 0.02 -15.20
CA PHE A 260 -12.04 -0.96 -14.75
C PHE A 260 -12.37 -2.33 -15.34
N GLY A 261 -11.49 -3.29 -15.16
CA GLY A 261 -11.72 -4.68 -15.54
C GLY A 261 -10.78 -5.60 -14.79
N ALA A 262 -11.31 -6.71 -14.32
CA ALA A 262 -10.57 -7.77 -13.66
C ALA A 262 -10.84 -9.10 -14.34
N THR A 263 -9.78 -9.85 -14.62
CA THR A 263 -9.84 -11.18 -15.23
C THR A 263 -8.84 -12.11 -14.59
N SER A 264 -9.04 -13.41 -14.74
CA SER A 264 -8.09 -14.45 -14.39
C SER A 264 -7.83 -15.31 -15.61
N ASP A 265 -6.60 -15.78 -15.81
CA ASP A 265 -6.28 -16.73 -16.86
C ASP A 265 -6.76 -18.15 -16.53
N GLY A 266 -6.96 -18.46 -15.24
CA GLY A 266 -7.43 -19.78 -14.79
C GLY A 266 -6.49 -20.94 -15.15
N TYR A 267 -5.21 -20.62 -15.40
CA TYR A 267 -4.26 -21.58 -15.98
C TYR A 267 -3.10 -21.90 -15.04
N ASP A 268 -2.36 -20.93 -14.54
CA ASP A 268 -1.16 -21.16 -13.74
C ASP A 268 -1.27 -20.56 -12.34
N MET A 269 -0.49 -21.11 -11.40
CA MET A 269 -0.43 -20.63 -10.02
C MET A 269 0.51 -19.43 -9.86
N VAL A 270 1.45 -19.22 -10.80
CA VAL A 270 2.51 -18.20 -10.72
C VAL A 270 2.66 -17.48 -12.06
#